data_7e4c1c96f0bc098bae602930071aa4f9
#
_entry.id   7e4c1c96f0bc098bae602930071aa4f9
#
_cell.length_a   1.000
_cell.length_b   1.000
_cell.length_c   1.000
_cell.angle_alpha   90.00
_cell.angle_beta   90.00
_cell.angle_gamma   90.00
#
_symmetry.space_group_name_H-M   'P 1'
#
loop_
_entity.id
_entity.type
_entity.pdbx_description
1 polymer ?
#
loop_
_entity_poly.entity_id
_entity_poly.type
_entity_poly.pdbx_seq_one_letter_code
_entity_poly.pdbx_strand_id
1 'polypeptide(L)'
;MDVKDVMHTAVTTVTPETRVSTAHQVMTRREARIRHLPVVTDEGILVGNLTDRDLRRAAASDAPPMAEHELLYLLDKLYVRDIMTPEVMTVHGTTPVAEAGQIFLQKKFGCLPVVRDNHTLEGILTVTDLLWAYTAQSEAERWVSVGSMMQTQVITATPTMLLAEVQRLMRDNNIRHVPVVSGKRLAGMITDRDLREVSPSPATTLTRGEIAYQMATTPIKTCMTTDVVWISPDITMVDAAHVLVQRKIGCLPVVDNGTLVGIVTAIDCLRAFLHPVRVAERGET
;
A
#
# COMPACT_ATOMS: atom_id res chain seq x y z
N MET A 1 18.19 -0.31 -17.53
CA MET A 1 16.86 -0.92 -17.41
C MET A 1 15.85 0.20 -17.35
N ASP A 2 14.86 0.13 -18.19
CA ASP A 2 13.83 1.13 -18.35
C ASP A 2 12.51 0.64 -17.76
N VAL A 3 11.56 1.54 -17.54
CA VAL A 3 10.24 1.25 -16.97
C VAL A 3 9.50 0.17 -17.78
N LYS A 4 9.59 0.18 -19.11
CA LYS A 4 8.97 -0.83 -19.99
C LYS A 4 9.43 -2.27 -19.71
N ASP A 5 10.63 -2.43 -19.14
CA ASP A 5 11.20 -3.75 -18.86
C ASP A 5 10.61 -4.39 -17.60
N VAL A 6 9.93 -3.58 -16.75
CA VAL A 6 9.43 -3.99 -15.42
C VAL A 6 7.97 -3.66 -15.17
N MET A 7 7.34 -2.83 -16.00
CA MET A 7 5.93 -2.45 -15.85
C MET A 7 4.99 -3.62 -16.15
N HIS A 8 3.78 -3.55 -15.62
CA HIS A 8 2.67 -4.40 -16.03
C HIS A 8 1.93 -3.78 -17.22
N THR A 9 1.80 -4.53 -18.32
CA THR A 9 1.09 -4.11 -19.54
C THR A 9 -0.37 -4.55 -19.57
N ALA A 10 -0.72 -5.65 -18.88
CA ALA A 10 -2.11 -6.09 -18.74
C ALA A 10 -2.84 -5.27 -17.65
N VAL A 11 -3.18 -4.04 -17.97
CA VAL A 11 -3.79 -3.08 -17.03
C VAL A 11 -5.31 -3.13 -17.13
N THR A 12 -5.98 -3.36 -16.01
CA THR A 12 -7.44 -3.15 -15.93
C THR A 12 -7.71 -1.66 -15.84
N THR A 13 -8.57 -1.15 -16.72
CA THR A 13 -8.94 0.26 -16.82
C THR A 13 -10.45 0.44 -16.71
N VAL A 14 -10.89 1.68 -16.49
CA VAL A 14 -12.28 2.13 -16.58
C VAL A 14 -12.36 3.42 -17.40
N THR A 15 -13.55 3.76 -17.87
CA THR A 15 -13.78 5.05 -18.54
C THR A 15 -14.35 6.09 -17.57
N PRO A 16 -14.29 7.40 -17.88
CA PRO A 16 -14.94 8.45 -17.09
C PRO A 16 -16.43 8.21 -16.89
N GLU A 17 -17.09 7.58 -17.86
CA GLU A 17 -18.54 7.27 -17.87
C GLU A 17 -18.88 5.95 -17.18
N THR A 18 -17.88 5.20 -16.71
CA THR A 18 -18.11 3.99 -15.91
C THR A 18 -18.82 4.36 -14.60
N ARG A 19 -19.84 3.59 -14.22
CA ARG A 19 -20.49 3.75 -12.92
C ARG A 19 -19.54 3.41 -11.78
N VAL A 20 -19.59 4.18 -10.70
CA VAL A 20 -18.74 3.94 -9.53
C VAL A 20 -19.02 2.57 -8.91
N SER A 21 -20.28 2.10 -8.95
CA SER A 21 -20.65 0.73 -8.53
C SER A 21 -19.90 -0.34 -9.31
N THR A 22 -19.78 -0.19 -10.62
CA THR A 22 -19.01 -1.10 -11.49
C THR A 22 -17.51 -1.06 -11.17
N ALA A 23 -16.94 0.14 -11.03
CA ALA A 23 -15.53 0.30 -10.66
C ALA A 23 -15.23 -0.33 -9.28
N HIS A 24 -16.14 -0.16 -8.30
CA HIS A 24 -16.05 -0.81 -7.00
C HIS A 24 -16.01 -2.34 -7.12
N GLN A 25 -16.91 -2.93 -7.92
CA GLN A 25 -16.91 -4.38 -8.17
C GLN A 25 -15.60 -4.87 -8.79
N VAL A 26 -15.04 -4.12 -9.74
CA VAL A 26 -13.74 -4.44 -10.38
C VAL A 26 -12.62 -4.45 -9.35
N MET A 27 -12.56 -3.45 -8.48
CA MET A 27 -11.50 -3.32 -7.46
C MET A 27 -11.62 -4.34 -6.32
N THR A 28 -12.85 -4.77 -5.98
CA THR A 28 -13.13 -5.68 -4.86
C THR A 28 -13.12 -7.15 -5.24
N ARG A 29 -12.99 -7.50 -6.52
CA ARG A 29 -12.86 -8.90 -6.95
C ARG A 29 -11.74 -9.60 -6.18
N ARG A 30 -12.07 -10.74 -5.54
CA ARG A 30 -11.15 -11.49 -4.66
C ARG A 30 -9.82 -11.86 -5.31
N GLU A 31 -9.81 -12.04 -6.62
CA GLU A 31 -8.63 -12.48 -7.39
C GLU A 31 -7.71 -11.33 -7.79
N ALA A 32 -8.24 -10.13 -8.07
CA ALA A 32 -7.48 -9.05 -8.69
C ALA A 32 -6.83 -8.09 -7.68
N ARG A 33 -7.41 -7.86 -6.49
CA ARG A 33 -6.92 -6.94 -5.43
C ARG A 33 -6.42 -5.60 -5.95
N ILE A 34 -7.12 -5.03 -6.95
CA ILE A 34 -6.74 -3.79 -7.62
C ILE A 34 -6.94 -2.62 -6.67
N ARG A 35 -5.90 -1.79 -6.49
CA ARG A 35 -5.95 -0.58 -5.63
C ARG A 35 -5.98 0.71 -6.44
N HIS A 36 -5.61 0.65 -7.70
CA HIS A 36 -5.51 1.76 -8.62
C HIS A 36 -6.09 1.33 -9.96
N LEU A 37 -7.08 2.08 -10.44
CA LEU A 37 -7.67 1.89 -11.76
C LEU A 37 -7.34 3.14 -12.59
N PRO A 38 -6.46 3.06 -13.59
CA PRO A 38 -6.30 4.12 -14.56
C PRO A 38 -7.64 4.34 -15.29
N VAL A 39 -7.98 5.62 -15.45
CA VAL A 39 -9.19 6.04 -16.17
C VAL A 39 -8.76 6.52 -17.55
N VAL A 40 -9.31 5.88 -18.58
CA VAL A 40 -8.94 6.15 -19.97
C VAL A 40 -10.17 6.49 -20.80
N THR A 41 -9.98 7.24 -21.89
CA THR A 41 -11.01 7.43 -22.92
C THR A 41 -11.16 6.14 -23.75
N ASP A 42 -12.17 6.11 -24.64
CA ASP A 42 -12.36 4.97 -25.56
C ASP A 42 -11.17 4.79 -26.52
N GLU A 43 -10.39 5.87 -26.77
CA GLU A 43 -9.16 5.82 -27.54
C GLU A 43 -7.93 5.39 -26.71
N GLY A 44 -8.11 5.07 -25.44
CA GLY A 44 -7.04 4.64 -24.53
C GLY A 44 -6.18 5.76 -23.95
N ILE A 45 -6.60 7.03 -24.09
CA ILE A 45 -5.89 8.19 -23.53
C ILE A 45 -6.15 8.25 -22.03
N LEU A 46 -5.09 8.34 -21.22
CA LEU A 46 -5.19 8.47 -19.77
C LEU A 46 -5.75 9.86 -19.40
N VAL A 47 -6.84 9.88 -18.64
CA VAL A 47 -7.52 11.10 -18.17
C VAL A 47 -7.65 11.22 -16.67
N GLY A 48 -7.28 10.16 -15.94
CA GLY A 48 -7.35 10.14 -14.48
C GLY A 48 -6.93 8.82 -13.86
N ASN A 49 -7.03 8.75 -12.54
CA ASN A 49 -6.84 7.52 -11.79
C ASN A 49 -7.87 7.44 -10.66
N LEU A 50 -8.45 6.27 -10.48
CA LEU A 50 -9.38 5.97 -9.41
C LEU A 50 -8.70 5.04 -8.41
N THR A 51 -8.75 5.39 -7.13
CA THR A 51 -8.18 4.59 -6.05
C THR A 51 -9.24 4.05 -5.11
N ASP A 52 -8.90 3.05 -4.33
CA ASP A 52 -9.77 2.53 -3.27
C ASP A 52 -10.09 3.60 -2.19
N ARG A 53 -9.24 4.65 -2.08
CA ARG A 53 -9.46 5.81 -1.21
C ARG A 53 -10.57 6.71 -1.76
N ASP A 54 -10.60 6.93 -3.07
CA ASP A 54 -11.59 7.78 -3.71
C ASP A 54 -12.97 7.13 -3.63
N LEU A 55 -13.06 5.83 -3.85
CA LEU A 55 -14.30 5.05 -3.64
C LEU A 55 -14.83 5.20 -2.21
N ARG A 56 -13.95 5.09 -1.22
CA ARG A 56 -14.35 5.24 0.20
C ARG A 56 -14.77 6.65 0.53
N ARG A 57 -14.11 7.66 -0.02
CA ARG A 57 -14.50 9.07 0.18
C ARG A 57 -15.88 9.32 -0.41
N ALA A 58 -16.16 8.78 -1.59
CA ALA A 58 -17.48 8.86 -2.22
C ALA A 58 -18.57 8.14 -1.39
N ALA A 59 -18.23 6.99 -0.81
CA ALA A 59 -19.13 6.23 0.06
C ALA A 59 -19.31 6.85 1.46
N ALA A 60 -18.33 7.62 1.96
CA ALA A 60 -18.35 8.25 3.28
C ALA A 60 -18.93 9.67 3.29
N SER A 61 -19.33 10.21 2.13
CA SER A 61 -20.00 11.52 2.07
C SER A 61 -21.30 11.45 2.90
N ASP A 62 -21.49 12.34 3.82
CA ASP A 62 -22.57 12.62 4.80
C ASP A 62 -23.86 11.77 4.81
N ALA A 63 -23.85 10.63 4.16
CA ALA A 63 -24.99 9.72 4.09
C ALA A 63 -25.19 8.96 5.42
N PRO A 64 -26.43 8.76 5.85
CA PRO A 64 -26.74 7.89 6.99
C PRO A 64 -26.27 6.46 6.69
N PRO A 65 -26.12 5.59 7.73
CA PRO A 65 -25.82 4.17 7.53
C PRO A 65 -26.86 3.58 6.57
N MET A 66 -26.39 2.94 5.52
CA MET A 66 -27.24 2.41 4.44
C MET A 66 -27.05 0.92 4.30
N ALA A 67 -28.08 0.24 3.85
CA ALA A 67 -27.97 -1.15 3.43
C ALA A 67 -27.07 -1.27 2.18
N GLU A 68 -26.45 -2.43 1.96
CA GLU A 68 -25.51 -2.65 0.84
C GLU A 68 -26.12 -2.25 -0.52
N HIS A 69 -27.39 -2.56 -0.73
CA HIS A 69 -28.09 -2.20 -1.95
C HIS A 69 -28.31 -0.68 -2.09
N GLU A 70 -28.49 0.06 -0.97
CA GLU A 70 -28.62 1.52 -0.98
C GLU A 70 -27.28 2.18 -1.30
N LEU A 71 -26.18 1.68 -0.72
CA LEU A 71 -24.83 2.14 -1.07
C LEU A 71 -24.54 1.90 -2.54
N LEU A 72 -24.77 0.67 -3.04
CA LEU A 72 -24.59 0.35 -4.45
C LEU A 72 -25.50 1.22 -5.34
N TYR A 73 -26.73 1.48 -4.92
CA TYR A 73 -27.64 2.39 -5.62
C TYR A 73 -27.11 3.83 -5.67
N LEU A 74 -26.50 4.34 -4.58
CA LEU A 74 -25.89 5.68 -4.60
C LEU A 74 -24.62 5.71 -5.44
N LEU A 75 -23.76 4.72 -5.31
CA LEU A 75 -22.56 4.58 -6.14
C LEU A 75 -22.93 4.40 -7.62
N ASP A 76 -24.11 3.83 -7.90
CA ASP A 76 -24.62 3.69 -9.27
C ASP A 76 -25.12 5.00 -9.88
N LYS A 77 -25.38 6.04 -9.05
CA LYS A 77 -25.69 7.39 -9.54
C LYS A 77 -24.46 8.20 -9.91
N LEU A 78 -23.30 7.84 -9.37
CA LEU A 78 -22.03 8.53 -9.62
C LEU A 78 -21.27 7.86 -10.78
N TYR A 79 -20.59 8.68 -11.54
CA TYR A 79 -19.63 8.25 -12.55
C TYR A 79 -18.21 8.35 -12.01
N VAL A 80 -17.30 7.58 -12.60
CA VAL A 80 -15.87 7.61 -12.21
C VAL A 80 -15.30 9.02 -12.33
N ARG A 81 -15.67 9.80 -13.35
CA ARG A 81 -15.24 11.21 -13.52
C ARG A 81 -15.57 12.09 -12.33
N ASP A 82 -16.62 11.79 -11.56
CA ASP A 82 -17.08 12.61 -10.45
C ASP A 82 -16.18 12.46 -9.21
N ILE A 83 -15.41 11.37 -9.14
CA ILE A 83 -14.62 11.01 -7.95
C ILE A 83 -13.16 10.68 -8.26
N MET A 84 -12.77 10.49 -9.52
CA MET A 84 -11.39 10.21 -9.91
C MET A 84 -10.46 11.40 -9.59
N THR A 85 -9.19 11.12 -9.45
CA THR A 85 -8.15 12.15 -9.46
C THR A 85 -7.79 12.43 -10.92
N PRO A 86 -8.08 13.64 -11.47
CA PRO A 86 -7.56 14.05 -12.76
C PRO A 86 -6.06 14.40 -12.66
N GLU A 87 -5.40 14.62 -13.77
CA GLU A 87 -3.98 15.07 -13.84
C GLU A 87 -3.04 14.16 -13.04
N VAL A 88 -2.99 12.90 -13.43
CA VAL A 88 -2.14 11.90 -12.79
C VAL A 88 -0.70 12.06 -13.24
N MET A 89 0.25 12.00 -12.31
CA MET A 89 1.65 11.91 -12.66
C MET A 89 1.93 10.62 -13.41
N THR A 90 2.56 10.71 -14.56
CA THR A 90 2.88 9.60 -15.45
C THR A 90 4.38 9.51 -15.68
N VAL A 91 4.83 8.38 -16.22
CA VAL A 91 6.18 8.17 -16.76
C VAL A 91 6.09 7.56 -18.15
N HIS A 92 7.15 7.63 -18.92
CA HIS A 92 7.27 6.94 -20.22
C HIS A 92 7.91 5.56 -20.05
N GLY A 93 7.62 4.65 -20.97
CA GLY A 93 8.25 3.33 -20.98
C GLY A 93 9.78 3.39 -21.06
N THR A 94 10.34 4.45 -21.65
CA THR A 94 11.79 4.72 -21.76
C THR A 94 12.38 5.43 -20.55
N THR A 95 11.58 5.81 -19.55
CA THR A 95 12.09 6.41 -18.31
C THR A 95 13.00 5.40 -17.59
N PRO A 96 14.18 5.80 -17.12
CA PRO A 96 15.03 4.92 -16.32
C PRO A 96 14.33 4.49 -15.03
N VAL A 97 14.46 3.22 -14.65
CA VAL A 97 13.87 2.67 -13.42
C VAL A 97 14.28 3.45 -12.18
N ALA A 98 15.54 3.93 -12.14
CA ALA A 98 16.03 4.74 -11.02
C ALA A 98 15.28 6.09 -10.90
N GLU A 99 14.97 6.74 -12.01
CA GLU A 99 14.20 7.99 -12.02
C GLU A 99 12.76 7.76 -11.54
N ALA A 100 12.08 6.74 -12.05
CA ALA A 100 10.75 6.35 -11.58
C ALA A 100 10.76 6.02 -10.06
N GLY A 101 11.82 5.37 -9.60
CA GLY A 101 12.03 5.10 -8.18
C GLY A 101 12.15 6.36 -7.33
N GLN A 102 12.86 7.39 -7.81
CA GLN A 102 12.94 8.69 -7.13
C GLN A 102 11.57 9.36 -7.00
N ILE A 103 10.72 9.26 -8.02
CA ILE A 103 9.34 9.77 -7.96
C ILE A 103 8.55 9.10 -6.84
N PHE A 104 8.64 7.76 -6.71
CA PHE A 104 8.00 7.04 -5.60
C PHE A 104 8.50 7.48 -4.22
N LEU A 105 9.81 7.68 -4.07
CA LEU A 105 10.39 8.15 -2.79
C LEU A 105 9.92 9.55 -2.41
N GLN A 106 9.85 10.47 -3.38
CA GLN A 106 9.52 11.87 -3.14
C GLN A 106 8.01 12.09 -2.96
N LYS A 107 7.19 11.47 -3.82
CA LYS A 107 5.76 11.74 -3.89
C LYS A 107 4.90 10.76 -3.12
N LYS A 108 5.46 9.62 -2.68
CA LYS A 108 4.76 8.55 -1.93
C LYS A 108 3.51 8.03 -2.67
N PHE A 109 3.56 7.98 -3.99
CA PHE A 109 2.49 7.41 -4.80
C PHE A 109 2.41 5.88 -4.64
N GLY A 110 1.22 5.31 -4.88
CA GLY A 110 1.04 3.86 -4.87
C GLY A 110 1.36 3.20 -6.21
N CYS A 111 1.19 3.95 -7.30
CA CYS A 111 1.51 3.54 -8.66
C CYS A 111 1.82 4.76 -9.54
N LEU A 112 2.44 4.50 -10.68
CA LEU A 112 2.66 5.44 -11.79
C LEU A 112 2.10 4.81 -13.06
N PRO A 113 1.08 5.39 -13.69
CA PRO A 113 0.70 5.01 -15.05
C PRO A 113 1.84 5.30 -16.02
N VAL A 114 2.06 4.36 -16.95
CA VAL A 114 3.07 4.48 -18.00
C VAL A 114 2.34 4.82 -19.31
N VAL A 115 2.76 5.90 -19.96
CA VAL A 115 2.09 6.41 -21.16
C VAL A 115 3.06 6.60 -22.32
N ARG A 116 2.53 6.62 -23.53
CA ARG A 116 3.22 7.08 -24.75
C ARG A 116 3.15 8.60 -24.89
N ASP A 117 3.86 9.16 -25.86
CA ASP A 117 3.92 10.60 -26.12
C ASP A 117 2.54 11.24 -26.37
N ASN A 118 1.58 10.47 -26.88
CA ASN A 118 0.18 10.89 -27.09
C ASN A 118 -0.72 10.67 -25.88
N HIS A 119 -0.15 10.44 -24.69
CA HIS A 119 -0.87 10.10 -23.45
C HIS A 119 -1.68 8.78 -23.48
N THR A 120 -1.51 7.92 -24.49
CA THR A 120 -2.13 6.59 -24.48
C THR A 120 -1.51 5.74 -23.38
N LEU A 121 -2.32 5.10 -22.55
CA LEU A 121 -1.87 4.21 -21.49
C LEU A 121 -1.16 2.98 -22.10
N GLU A 122 0.05 2.71 -21.64
CA GLU A 122 0.87 1.57 -22.06
C GLU A 122 1.03 0.51 -20.96
N GLY A 123 1.03 0.95 -19.71
CA GLY A 123 1.23 0.09 -18.55
C GLY A 123 1.01 0.79 -17.23
N ILE A 124 1.30 0.08 -16.17
CA ILE A 124 1.32 0.60 -14.80
C ILE A 124 2.57 0.09 -14.08
N LEU A 125 3.20 0.98 -13.31
CA LEU A 125 4.38 0.69 -12.51
C LEU A 125 4.06 0.88 -11.02
N THR A 126 4.50 -0.05 -10.19
CA THR A 126 4.37 0.03 -8.73
C THR A 126 5.73 -0.11 -8.04
N VAL A 127 5.79 0.22 -6.75
CA VAL A 127 7.00 -0.01 -5.94
C VAL A 127 7.39 -1.50 -5.93
N THR A 128 6.40 -2.40 -5.94
CA THR A 128 6.65 -3.86 -5.95
C THR A 128 7.40 -4.30 -7.20
N ASP A 129 7.08 -3.71 -8.36
CA ASP A 129 7.74 -4.02 -9.64
C ASP A 129 9.20 -3.59 -9.61
N LEU A 130 9.47 -2.41 -9.03
CA LEU A 130 10.83 -1.93 -8.82
C LEU A 130 11.61 -2.83 -7.85
N LEU A 131 10.99 -3.26 -6.76
CA LEU A 131 11.62 -4.18 -5.82
C LEU A 131 11.93 -5.53 -6.47
N TRP A 132 11.02 -6.04 -7.30
CA TRP A 132 11.26 -7.27 -8.05
C TRP A 132 12.48 -7.12 -8.97
N ALA A 133 12.57 -6.01 -9.70
CA ALA A 133 13.72 -5.67 -10.53
C ALA A 133 15.03 -5.56 -9.72
N TYR A 134 14.96 -4.96 -8.54
CA TYR A 134 16.09 -4.84 -7.61
C TYR A 134 16.57 -6.22 -7.11
N THR A 135 15.65 -7.10 -6.76
CA THR A 135 16.00 -8.44 -6.29
C THR A 135 16.64 -9.32 -7.38
N ALA A 136 16.43 -8.98 -8.65
CA ALA A 136 17.05 -9.68 -9.79
C ALA A 136 18.47 -9.18 -10.10
N GLN A 137 18.96 -8.11 -9.48
CA GLN A 137 20.29 -7.55 -9.70
C GLN A 137 21.39 -8.29 -8.93
N SER A 138 22.64 -8.08 -9.36
CA SER A 138 23.80 -8.87 -8.98
C SER A 138 24.26 -8.69 -7.52
N GLU A 139 25.11 -9.60 -7.07
CA GLU A 139 25.62 -9.80 -5.71
C GLU A 139 26.32 -8.59 -5.05
N ALA A 140 26.82 -7.63 -5.83
CA ALA A 140 27.60 -6.50 -5.29
C ALA A 140 26.81 -5.55 -4.37
N GLU A 141 25.48 -5.52 -4.46
CA GLU A 141 24.62 -4.65 -3.66
C GLU A 141 24.01 -5.34 -2.41
N ARG A 142 24.37 -6.59 -2.16
CA ARG A 142 23.81 -7.43 -1.08
C ARG A 142 24.25 -7.07 0.34
N TRP A 143 25.22 -6.18 0.49
CA TRP A 143 25.92 -5.95 1.77
C TRP A 143 25.20 -5.00 2.74
N VAL A 144 24.14 -4.32 2.32
CA VAL A 144 23.40 -3.42 3.22
C VAL A 144 22.47 -4.26 4.11
N SER A 145 22.79 -4.31 5.40
CA SER A 145 21.97 -5.03 6.38
C SER A 145 20.67 -4.27 6.69
N VAL A 146 19.63 -5.02 7.02
CA VAL A 146 18.36 -4.47 7.51
C VAL A 146 18.59 -3.59 8.73
N GLY A 147 19.43 -4.00 9.66
CA GLY A 147 19.75 -3.24 10.89
C GLY A 147 20.29 -1.85 10.64
N SER A 148 21.00 -1.63 9.50
CA SER A 148 21.53 -0.31 9.15
C SER A 148 20.52 0.63 8.49
N MET A 149 19.39 0.10 7.97
CA MET A 149 18.41 0.84 7.18
C MET A 149 17.00 0.85 7.79
N MET A 150 16.72 -0.04 8.75
CA MET A 150 15.42 -0.14 9.41
C MET A 150 15.05 1.14 10.16
N GLN A 151 13.77 1.41 10.30
CA GLN A 151 13.28 2.42 11.21
C GLN A 151 13.24 1.84 12.62
N THR A 152 14.00 2.45 13.55
CA THR A 152 14.10 2.01 14.95
C THR A 152 13.04 2.65 15.86
N GLN A 153 12.54 3.83 15.51
CA GLN A 153 11.43 4.47 16.22
C GLN A 153 10.10 3.91 15.70
N VAL A 154 9.74 2.73 16.19
CA VAL A 154 8.54 2.01 15.73
C VAL A 154 7.33 2.43 16.57
N ILE A 155 6.30 2.93 15.90
CA ILE A 155 5.00 3.15 16.52
C ILE A 155 4.31 1.80 16.66
N THR A 156 3.96 1.43 17.88
CA THR A 156 3.38 0.13 18.21
C THR A 156 2.02 0.27 18.88
N ALA A 157 1.25 -0.81 18.88
CA ALA A 157 0.01 -0.95 19.63
C ALA A 157 0.11 -2.13 20.60
N THR A 158 -0.79 -2.19 21.58
CA THR A 158 -0.98 -3.37 22.43
C THR A 158 -2.22 -4.15 21.99
N PRO A 159 -2.33 -5.47 22.25
CA PRO A 159 -3.49 -6.27 21.86
C PRO A 159 -4.83 -5.75 22.41
N THR A 160 -4.77 -5.01 23.50
CA THR A 160 -5.96 -4.45 24.20
C THR A 160 -6.37 -3.07 23.70
N MET A 161 -5.56 -2.40 22.89
CA MET A 161 -5.96 -1.12 22.28
C MET A 161 -7.21 -1.31 21.43
N LEU A 162 -8.04 -0.28 21.38
CA LEU A 162 -9.32 -0.32 20.67
C LEU A 162 -9.13 0.05 19.20
N LEU A 163 -10.03 -0.43 18.35
CA LEU A 163 -9.98 -0.17 16.90
C LEU A 163 -9.92 1.35 16.60
N ALA A 164 -10.74 2.15 17.30
CA ALA A 164 -10.76 3.61 17.12
C ALA A 164 -9.43 4.28 17.53
N GLU A 165 -8.75 3.75 18.55
CA GLU A 165 -7.46 4.28 19.00
C GLU A 165 -6.37 4.00 17.95
N VAL A 166 -6.32 2.77 17.42
CA VAL A 166 -5.33 2.41 16.41
C VAL A 166 -5.62 3.11 15.07
N GLN A 167 -6.89 3.29 14.71
CA GLN A 167 -7.26 4.07 13.54
C GLN A 167 -6.77 5.53 13.65
N ARG A 168 -6.91 6.14 14.84
CA ARG A 168 -6.38 7.47 15.12
C ARG A 168 -4.85 7.47 15.05
N LEU A 169 -4.20 6.50 15.69
CA LEU A 169 -2.74 6.35 15.66
C LEU A 169 -2.19 6.27 14.24
N MET A 170 -2.81 5.48 13.36
CA MET A 170 -2.44 5.37 11.95
C MET A 170 -2.62 6.68 11.19
N ARG A 171 -3.74 7.37 11.41
CA ARG A 171 -4.05 8.63 10.75
C ARG A 171 -3.10 9.75 11.18
N ASP A 172 -2.90 9.92 12.49
CA ASP A 172 -2.14 11.03 13.06
C ASP A 172 -0.65 10.92 12.70
N ASN A 173 -0.15 9.69 12.51
CA ASN A 173 1.22 9.41 12.10
C ASN A 173 1.38 9.10 10.60
N ASN A 174 0.30 9.14 9.83
CA ASN A 174 0.30 8.80 8.40
C ASN A 174 0.93 7.43 8.09
N ILE A 175 0.66 6.43 8.92
CA ILE A 175 1.13 5.05 8.79
C ILE A 175 -0.03 4.09 8.51
N ARG A 176 0.26 2.93 7.91
CA ARG A 176 -0.74 1.92 7.52
C ARG A 176 -0.49 0.53 8.10
N HIS A 177 0.62 0.37 8.81
CA HIS A 177 1.05 -0.88 9.42
C HIS A 177 1.54 -0.58 10.81
N VAL A 178 0.99 -1.24 11.81
CA VAL A 178 1.35 -1.03 13.22
C VAL A 178 1.66 -2.38 13.83
N PRO A 179 2.91 -2.65 14.22
CA PRO A 179 3.25 -3.82 15.00
C PRO A 179 2.52 -3.82 16.33
N VAL A 180 1.97 -4.95 16.70
CA VAL A 180 1.31 -5.16 17.99
C VAL A 180 2.28 -5.87 18.90
N VAL A 181 2.53 -5.31 20.10
CA VAL A 181 3.51 -5.84 21.04
C VAL A 181 2.89 -6.17 22.38
N SER A 182 3.43 -7.20 23.02
CA SER A 182 3.19 -7.51 24.43
C SER A 182 4.51 -7.31 25.18
N GLY A 183 4.62 -6.20 25.90
CA GLY A 183 5.89 -5.69 26.37
C GLY A 183 6.77 -5.26 25.18
N LYS A 184 7.92 -5.93 24.99
CA LYS A 184 8.82 -5.69 23.84
C LYS A 184 8.70 -6.79 22.77
N ARG A 185 7.92 -7.83 22.99
CA ARG A 185 7.77 -8.97 22.07
C ARG A 185 6.70 -8.69 21.03
N LEU A 186 7.00 -9.02 19.79
CA LEU A 186 6.02 -8.97 18.70
C LEU A 186 4.91 -9.99 19.00
N ALA A 187 3.67 -9.51 19.07
CA ALA A 187 2.47 -10.31 19.32
C ALA A 187 1.56 -10.39 18.08
N GLY A 188 1.72 -9.46 17.14
CA GLY A 188 0.90 -9.39 15.94
C GLY A 188 1.24 -8.20 15.07
N MET A 189 0.45 -8.04 14.02
CA MET A 189 0.44 -6.88 13.13
C MET A 189 -0.99 -6.45 12.89
N ILE A 190 -1.24 -5.15 12.91
CA ILE A 190 -2.50 -4.58 12.46
C ILE A 190 -2.27 -3.58 11.34
N THR A 191 -3.07 -3.68 10.29
CA THR A 191 -2.96 -2.80 9.13
C THR A 191 -4.23 -1.97 8.94
N ASP A 192 -4.13 -0.89 8.19
CA ASP A 192 -5.29 -0.10 7.74
C ASP A 192 -6.33 -0.98 7.00
N ARG A 193 -5.90 -2.08 6.40
CA ARG A 193 -6.78 -3.06 5.78
C ARG A 193 -7.58 -3.86 6.81
N ASP A 194 -6.93 -4.36 7.85
CA ASP A 194 -7.60 -5.14 8.91
C ASP A 194 -8.66 -4.29 9.60
N LEU A 195 -8.34 -3.02 9.88
CA LEU A 195 -9.30 -2.06 10.42
C LEU A 195 -10.51 -1.86 9.50
N ARG A 196 -10.31 -1.88 8.18
CA ARG A 196 -11.41 -1.76 7.20
C ARG A 196 -12.26 -3.01 7.11
N GLU A 197 -11.64 -4.19 7.18
CA GLU A 197 -12.36 -5.48 7.10
C GLU A 197 -13.25 -5.70 8.34
N VAL A 198 -12.86 -5.16 9.49
CA VAL A 198 -13.65 -5.24 10.73
C VAL A 198 -14.60 -4.06 10.91
N SER A 199 -14.28 -2.91 10.32
CA SER A 199 -15.21 -1.79 10.30
C SER A 199 -16.47 -2.21 9.54
N PRO A 200 -17.66 -1.97 10.10
CA PRO A 200 -18.90 -2.25 9.39
C PRO A 200 -18.86 -1.64 7.98
N SER A 201 -19.24 -2.43 6.98
CA SER A 201 -19.39 -1.94 5.61
C SER A 201 -20.26 -0.67 5.62
N PRO A 202 -20.03 0.31 4.74
CA PRO A 202 -20.99 1.39 4.50
C PRO A 202 -22.40 0.87 4.22
N ALA A 203 -22.52 -0.38 3.81
CA ALA A 203 -23.73 -1.16 3.59
C ALA A 203 -24.29 -1.84 4.86
N THR A 204 -23.88 -1.44 6.05
CA THR A 204 -24.39 -2.03 7.30
C THR A 204 -25.75 -1.44 7.69
N THR A 205 -26.56 -2.22 8.39
CA THR A 205 -27.78 -1.73 9.05
C THR A 205 -27.50 -1.00 10.37
N LEU A 206 -26.25 -0.98 10.83
CA LEU A 206 -25.84 -0.31 12.05
C LEU A 206 -25.88 1.21 11.89
N THR A 207 -26.37 1.90 12.89
CA THR A 207 -26.32 3.36 12.98
C THR A 207 -24.89 3.88 13.14
N ARG A 208 -24.63 5.15 12.83
CA ARG A 208 -23.32 5.79 13.11
C ARG A 208 -22.90 5.64 14.58
N GLY A 209 -23.86 5.71 15.51
CA GLY A 209 -23.62 5.53 16.94
C GLY A 209 -23.18 4.11 17.28
N GLU A 210 -23.81 3.10 16.70
CA GLU A 210 -23.44 1.69 16.88
C GLU A 210 -22.08 1.37 16.27
N ILE A 211 -21.77 1.91 15.09
CA ILE A 211 -20.45 1.79 14.48
C ILE A 211 -19.39 2.44 15.38
N ALA A 212 -19.63 3.66 15.83
CA ALA A 212 -18.71 4.36 16.73
C ALA A 212 -18.52 3.61 18.04
N TYR A 213 -19.60 3.06 18.60
CA TYR A 213 -19.56 2.22 19.80
C TYR A 213 -18.74 0.96 19.57
N GLN A 214 -18.97 0.24 18.47
CA GLN A 214 -18.22 -0.96 18.12
C GLN A 214 -16.73 -0.65 17.97
N MET A 215 -16.37 0.41 17.23
CA MET A 215 -14.98 0.82 17.07
C MET A 215 -14.34 1.25 18.40
N ALA A 216 -15.12 1.83 19.31
CA ALA A 216 -14.67 2.31 20.62
C ALA A 216 -14.63 1.21 21.70
N THR A 217 -15.16 0.02 21.44
CA THR A 217 -15.24 -1.06 22.43
C THR A 217 -14.54 -2.35 22.00
N THR A 218 -14.20 -2.49 20.72
CA THR A 218 -13.59 -3.71 20.19
C THR A 218 -12.05 -3.62 20.25
N PRO A 219 -11.37 -4.53 20.98
CA PRO A 219 -9.92 -4.59 21.03
C PRO A 219 -9.34 -5.14 19.72
N ILE A 220 -8.16 -4.63 19.30
CA ILE A 220 -7.52 -5.04 18.05
C ILE A 220 -7.09 -6.52 18.02
N LYS A 221 -6.94 -7.17 19.15
CA LYS A 221 -6.64 -8.62 19.23
C LYS A 221 -7.66 -9.50 18.49
N THR A 222 -8.86 -8.98 18.23
CA THR A 222 -9.93 -9.71 17.52
C THR A 222 -9.72 -9.77 16.01
N CYS A 223 -8.87 -8.89 15.46
CA CYS A 223 -8.67 -8.75 14.02
C CYS A 223 -7.20 -8.61 13.59
N MET A 224 -6.27 -8.46 14.54
CA MET A 224 -4.85 -8.41 14.19
C MET A 224 -4.38 -9.75 13.63
N THR A 225 -3.43 -9.73 12.71
CA THR A 225 -2.70 -10.91 12.25
C THR A 225 -1.72 -11.33 13.33
N THR A 226 -1.78 -12.59 13.79
CA THR A 226 -0.88 -13.15 14.81
C THR A 226 0.28 -13.94 14.21
N ASP A 227 0.08 -14.58 13.05
CA ASP A 227 1.14 -15.24 12.29
C ASP A 227 1.87 -14.22 11.40
N VAL A 228 2.74 -13.43 12.04
CA VAL A 228 3.44 -12.32 11.40
C VAL A 228 4.76 -12.81 10.81
N VAL A 229 4.97 -12.54 9.53
CA VAL A 229 6.29 -12.67 8.91
C VAL A 229 7.18 -11.54 9.41
N TRP A 230 8.29 -11.89 10.05
CA TRP A 230 9.30 -10.98 10.57
C TRP A 230 10.69 -11.38 10.08
N ILE A 231 11.67 -10.48 10.23
CA ILE A 231 13.05 -10.67 9.78
C ILE A 231 14.05 -10.29 10.87
N SER A 232 15.28 -10.84 10.79
CA SER A 232 16.41 -10.43 11.62
C SER A 232 17.05 -9.13 11.10
N PRO A 233 17.64 -8.30 11.97
CA PRO A 233 18.44 -7.14 11.54
C PRO A 233 19.68 -7.52 10.72
N ASP A 234 20.14 -8.76 10.81
CA ASP A 234 21.37 -9.24 10.17
C ASP A 234 21.20 -9.62 8.69
N ILE A 235 19.96 -9.83 8.23
CA ILE A 235 19.73 -10.14 6.81
C ILE A 235 19.92 -8.89 5.95
N THR A 236 20.07 -9.10 4.65
CA THR A 236 20.26 -8.00 3.71
C THR A 236 18.93 -7.32 3.32
N MET A 237 19.01 -6.07 2.86
CA MET A 237 17.84 -5.37 2.30
C MET A 237 17.29 -6.06 1.04
N VAL A 238 18.13 -6.79 0.30
CA VAL A 238 17.70 -7.63 -0.85
C VAL A 238 16.84 -8.78 -0.37
N ASP A 239 17.26 -9.49 0.68
CA ASP A 239 16.45 -10.58 1.26
C ASP A 239 15.12 -10.06 1.82
N ALA A 240 15.14 -8.91 2.49
CA ALA A 240 13.92 -8.25 2.96
C ALA A 240 12.98 -7.90 1.79
N ALA A 241 13.51 -7.36 0.68
CA ALA A 241 12.72 -7.08 -0.52
C ALA A 241 12.14 -8.36 -1.14
N HIS A 242 12.91 -9.45 -1.20
CA HIS A 242 12.40 -10.75 -1.63
C HIS A 242 11.20 -11.22 -0.80
N VAL A 243 11.30 -11.14 0.53
CA VAL A 243 10.20 -11.52 1.42
C VAL A 243 8.97 -10.66 1.18
N LEU A 244 9.13 -9.33 1.07
CA LEU A 244 8.02 -8.40 0.78
C LEU A 244 7.30 -8.76 -0.52
N VAL A 245 8.07 -9.00 -1.60
CA VAL A 245 7.52 -9.32 -2.93
C VAL A 245 6.84 -10.69 -2.92
N GLN A 246 7.50 -11.74 -2.42
CA GLN A 246 6.97 -13.10 -2.42
C GLN A 246 5.71 -13.24 -1.54
N ARG A 247 5.71 -12.60 -0.36
CA ARG A 247 4.57 -12.63 0.56
C ARG A 247 3.49 -11.62 0.23
N LYS A 248 3.73 -10.72 -0.75
CA LYS A 248 2.81 -9.63 -1.14
C LYS A 248 2.39 -8.74 0.03
N ILE A 249 3.35 -8.45 0.91
CA ILE A 249 3.16 -7.60 2.10
C ILE A 249 3.92 -6.28 1.95
N GLY A 250 3.47 -5.24 2.66
CA GLY A 250 4.00 -3.87 2.51
C GLY A 250 5.08 -3.51 3.54
N CYS A 251 5.24 -4.31 4.61
CA CYS A 251 6.25 -4.07 5.63
C CYS A 251 6.61 -5.36 6.38
N LEU A 252 7.75 -5.33 7.03
CA LEU A 252 8.30 -6.41 7.85
C LEU A 252 8.74 -5.86 9.20
N PRO A 253 8.20 -6.35 10.32
CA PRO A 253 8.82 -6.14 11.63
C PRO A 253 10.21 -6.75 11.66
N VAL A 254 11.15 -6.04 12.29
CA VAL A 254 12.51 -6.53 12.53
C VAL A 254 12.60 -6.97 14.00
N VAL A 255 12.94 -8.22 14.20
CA VAL A 255 13.00 -8.84 15.54
C VAL A 255 14.40 -9.34 15.80
N ASP A 256 14.94 -8.95 16.94
CA ASP A 256 16.20 -9.45 17.47
C ASP A 256 15.96 -10.07 18.84
N ASN A 257 16.42 -11.33 19.01
CA ASN A 257 16.26 -12.10 20.26
C ASN A 257 14.83 -12.06 20.84
N GLY A 258 13.82 -12.13 19.97
CA GLY A 258 12.40 -12.11 20.33
C GLY A 258 11.86 -10.71 20.66
N THR A 259 12.67 -9.65 20.54
CA THR A 259 12.30 -8.26 20.79
C THR A 259 12.10 -7.54 19.45
N LEU A 260 11.04 -6.76 19.32
CA LEU A 260 10.86 -5.86 18.18
C LEU A 260 11.88 -4.73 18.27
N VAL A 261 12.78 -4.63 17.29
CA VAL A 261 13.86 -3.62 17.25
C VAL A 261 13.69 -2.61 16.11
N GLY A 262 12.84 -2.90 15.13
CA GLY A 262 12.64 -2.01 13.99
C GLY A 262 11.50 -2.47 13.08
N ILE A 263 11.34 -1.72 12.00
CA ILE A 263 10.41 -2.03 10.91
C ILE A 263 11.04 -1.63 9.57
N VAL A 264 10.81 -2.44 8.54
CA VAL A 264 11.24 -2.17 7.16
C VAL A 264 10.03 -2.21 6.24
N THR A 265 9.95 -1.27 5.33
CA THR A 265 8.89 -1.17 4.32
C THR A 265 9.46 -1.30 2.91
N ALA A 266 8.57 -1.50 1.92
CA ALA A 266 8.93 -1.49 0.51
C ALA A 266 9.67 -0.20 0.10
N ILE A 267 9.33 0.94 0.70
CA ILE A 267 9.98 2.23 0.44
C ILE A 267 11.41 2.25 0.99
N ASP A 268 11.67 1.61 2.13
CA ASP A 268 13.02 1.54 2.70
C ASP A 268 13.93 0.66 1.84
N CYS A 269 13.40 -0.47 1.33
CA CYS A 269 14.11 -1.31 0.36
C CYS A 269 14.39 -0.54 -0.94
N LEU A 270 13.40 0.19 -1.47
CA LEU A 270 13.60 1.01 -2.68
C LEU A 270 14.65 2.10 -2.45
N ARG A 271 14.67 2.72 -1.26
CA ARG A 271 15.70 3.71 -0.89
C ARG A 271 17.08 3.09 -0.85
N ALA A 272 17.23 1.89 -0.29
CA ALA A 272 18.50 1.16 -0.27
C ALA A 272 19.01 0.85 -1.70
N PHE A 273 18.09 0.50 -2.60
CA PHE A 273 18.41 0.27 -4.01
C PHE A 273 18.90 1.53 -4.73
N LEU A 274 18.20 2.67 -4.52
CA LEU A 274 18.52 3.91 -5.24
C LEU A 274 19.70 4.67 -4.64
N HIS A 275 19.99 4.44 -3.36
CA HIS A 275 21.07 5.07 -2.63
C HIS A 275 21.89 4.02 -1.87
N PRO A 276 22.62 3.13 -2.58
CA PRO A 276 23.42 2.10 -1.92
C PRO A 276 24.43 2.78 -0.99
N VAL A 277 24.32 2.51 0.30
CA VAL A 277 25.33 2.94 1.27
C VAL A 277 26.57 2.10 0.98
N ARG A 278 27.61 2.72 0.42
CA ARG A 278 28.92 2.09 0.34
C ARG A 278 29.38 1.83 1.76
N VAL A 279 29.35 0.58 2.19
CA VAL A 279 30.06 0.17 3.40
C VAL A 279 31.52 0.47 3.13
N ALA A 280 32.06 1.45 3.85
CA ALA A 280 33.51 1.68 3.83
C ALA A 280 34.17 0.34 4.15
N GLU A 281 35.06 -0.11 3.29
CA GLU A 281 35.88 -1.29 3.51
C GLU A 281 36.45 -1.19 4.92
N ARG A 282 36.09 -2.13 5.77
CA ARG A 282 36.81 -2.28 7.05
C ARG A 282 38.23 -2.58 6.65
N GLY A 283 39.09 -1.57 6.78
CA GLY A 283 40.48 -1.71 6.53
C GLY A 283 41.01 -2.91 7.30
N GLU A 284 41.60 -3.84 6.56
CA GLU A 284 42.51 -4.84 7.10
C GLU A 284 43.63 -4.09 7.81
N THR A 285 43.68 -4.20 9.12
CA THR A 285 44.88 -3.95 9.92
C THR A 285 45.19 -5.19 10.73
#